data_350b784402d77094e7a9945cf6abaf97
#
_entry.id   350b784402d77094e7a9945cf6abaf97
#
_cell.length_a   1.000
_cell.length_b   1.000
_cell.length_c   1.000
_cell.angle_alpha   90.00
_cell.angle_beta   90.00
_cell.angle_gamma   90.00
#
_symmetry.space_group_name_H-M   'P 1'
#
loop_
_entity.id
_entity.type
_entity.pdbx_description
1 polymer ?
#
loop_
_entity_poly.entity_id
_entity_poly.type
_entity_poly.pdbx_seq_one_letter_code
_entity_poly.pdbx_strand_id
1 'polypeptide(L)'
;MPDLRIISPRTPAELEAVRQLCWEYRAYLMSLSAFDAELVTLFYPEAKYAALMEQIAESHAPPHGFIRLAMLGESSVGCGMVHSLSPGSAEIKRVYVTDTTRGIGAGYALMQSLIAECRRLHFERILMDTSKPLVAAQRLYLSLGFRLRGPYQPVPPEAEGHLLYFEMTL
;
A
#
# COMPACT_ATOMS: atom_id res chain seq x y z
N MET A 1 26.43 1.09 -3.05
CA MET A 1 24.95 1.01 -3.18
C MET A 1 24.39 0.42 -1.91
N PRO A 2 23.39 1.06 -1.31
CA PRO A 2 22.71 0.42 -0.21
C PRO A 2 22.07 -0.89 -0.69
N ASP A 3 22.17 -1.93 0.14
CA ASP A 3 21.61 -3.25 -0.14
C ASP A 3 20.08 -3.22 0.05
N LEU A 4 19.37 -2.73 -0.96
CA LEU A 4 17.91 -2.69 -0.98
C LEU A 4 17.37 -4.03 -1.49
N ARG A 5 16.58 -4.69 -0.66
CA ARG A 5 15.95 -5.97 -0.99
C ARG A 5 14.44 -5.89 -0.75
N ILE A 6 13.66 -6.51 -1.62
CA ILE A 6 12.22 -6.69 -1.43
C ILE A 6 11.97 -8.15 -1.10
N ILE A 7 11.42 -8.40 0.07
CA ILE A 7 11.17 -9.76 0.56
C ILE A 7 9.70 -10.02 0.85
N SER A 8 9.32 -11.28 0.90
CA SER A 8 8.05 -11.71 1.47
C SER A 8 8.25 -11.95 2.96
N PRO A 9 7.57 -11.22 3.86
CA PRO A 9 7.74 -11.43 5.29
C PRO A 9 7.23 -12.82 5.68
N ARG A 10 8.05 -13.57 6.42
CA ARG A 10 7.75 -14.96 6.83
C ARG A 10 7.90 -15.18 8.32
N THR A 11 8.77 -14.42 8.97
CA THR A 11 9.02 -14.55 10.40
C THR A 11 8.08 -13.65 11.21
N PRO A 12 7.82 -13.97 12.50
CA PRO A 12 7.09 -13.06 13.38
C PRO A 12 7.70 -11.66 13.46
N ALA A 13 9.02 -11.53 13.45
CA ALA A 13 9.72 -10.25 13.48
C ALA A 13 9.49 -9.44 12.19
N GLU A 14 9.52 -10.07 11.03
CA GLU A 14 9.24 -9.43 9.74
C GLU A 14 7.78 -8.97 9.64
N LEU A 15 6.83 -9.78 10.12
CA LEU A 15 5.42 -9.40 10.16
C LEU A 15 5.17 -8.26 11.14
N GLU A 16 5.85 -8.25 12.28
CA GLU A 16 5.77 -7.13 13.23
C GLU A 16 6.34 -5.84 12.61
N ALA A 17 7.43 -5.93 11.86
CA ALA A 17 7.96 -4.79 11.12
C ALA A 17 6.93 -4.23 10.11
N VAL A 18 6.20 -5.09 9.42
CA VAL A 18 5.10 -4.68 8.52
C VAL A 18 4.02 -3.92 9.30
N ARG A 19 3.60 -4.44 10.46
CA ARG A 19 2.60 -3.76 11.31
C ARG A 19 3.06 -2.37 11.75
N GLN A 20 4.31 -2.26 12.20
CA GLN A 20 4.90 -0.98 12.59
C GLN A 20 4.90 0.02 11.43
N LEU A 21 5.32 -0.40 10.25
CA LEU A 21 5.28 0.43 9.04
C LEU A 21 3.86 0.86 8.66
N CYS A 22 2.87 0.00 8.83
CA CYS A 22 1.47 0.35 8.62
C CYS A 22 0.97 1.39 9.63
N TRP A 23 1.39 1.30 10.90
CA TRP A 23 1.09 2.32 11.90
C TRP A 23 1.77 3.66 11.59
N GLU A 24 3.02 3.64 11.14
CA GLU A 24 3.71 4.84 10.67
C GLU A 24 3.00 5.45 9.46
N TYR A 25 2.55 4.64 8.53
CA TYR A 25 1.77 5.10 7.37
C TYR A 25 0.47 5.78 7.80
N ARG A 26 -0.26 5.18 8.74
CA ARG A 26 -1.47 5.81 9.30
C ARG A 26 -1.15 7.17 9.94
N ALA A 27 -0.14 7.24 10.76
CA ALA A 27 0.31 8.50 11.39
C ALA A 27 0.73 9.54 10.34
N TYR A 28 1.41 9.11 9.30
CA TYR A 28 1.81 9.97 8.18
C TYR A 28 0.58 10.56 7.46
N LEU A 29 -0.41 9.74 7.14
CA LEU A 29 -1.66 10.23 6.52
C LEU A 29 -2.38 11.25 7.42
N MET A 30 -2.42 11.02 8.72
CA MET A 30 -3.01 11.95 9.68
C MET A 30 -2.25 13.28 9.78
N SER A 31 -0.97 13.29 9.44
CA SER A 31 -0.11 14.48 9.48
C SER A 31 -0.25 15.40 8.27
N LEU A 32 -0.90 14.94 7.19
CA LEU A 32 -0.98 15.69 5.94
C LEU A 32 -1.82 16.96 6.05
N SER A 33 -2.96 16.88 6.74
CA SER A 33 -3.84 18.01 7.03
C SER A 33 -4.83 17.63 8.12
N ALA A 34 -5.54 18.61 8.68
CA ALA A 34 -6.66 18.34 9.61
C ALA A 34 -7.74 17.50 8.93
N PHE A 35 -8.04 17.77 7.67
CA PHE A 35 -9.02 17.03 6.90
C PHE A 35 -8.61 15.56 6.70
N ASP A 36 -7.36 15.31 6.35
CA ASP A 36 -6.84 13.93 6.23
C ASP A 36 -6.90 13.20 7.57
N ALA A 37 -6.57 13.86 8.68
CA ALA A 37 -6.69 13.28 10.01
C ALA A 37 -8.13 12.88 10.35
N GLU A 38 -9.11 13.71 10.00
CA GLU A 38 -10.54 13.40 10.16
C GLU A 38 -10.94 12.19 9.32
N LEU A 39 -10.53 12.11 8.06
CA LEU A 39 -10.82 10.98 7.19
C LEU A 39 -10.21 9.68 7.72
N VAL A 40 -8.96 9.72 8.15
CA VAL A 40 -8.31 8.53 8.73
C VAL A 40 -9.04 8.07 10.00
N THR A 41 -9.43 9.00 10.85
CA THR A 41 -10.19 8.70 12.07
C THR A 41 -11.56 8.11 11.75
N LEU A 42 -12.20 8.57 10.68
CA LEU A 42 -13.51 8.06 10.24
C LEU A 42 -13.41 6.64 9.66
N PHE A 43 -12.47 6.40 8.74
CA PHE A 43 -12.36 5.12 8.04
C PHE A 43 -11.59 4.07 8.81
N TYR A 44 -10.57 4.50 9.53
CA TYR A 44 -9.64 3.65 10.28
C TYR A 44 -9.45 4.17 11.71
N PRO A 45 -10.53 4.20 12.53
CA PRO A 45 -10.36 4.49 13.95
C PRO A 45 -9.38 3.52 14.56
N GLU A 46 -8.64 3.94 15.57
CA GLU A 46 -7.49 3.23 16.12
C GLU A 46 -7.81 1.76 16.45
N ALA A 47 -8.92 1.50 17.14
CA ALA A 47 -9.32 0.15 17.51
C ALA A 47 -9.59 -0.76 16.30
N LYS A 48 -10.25 -0.23 15.26
CA LYS A 48 -10.48 -0.94 14.00
C LYS A 48 -9.16 -1.23 13.28
N TYR A 49 -8.26 -0.25 13.25
CA TYR A 49 -6.96 -0.41 12.59
C TYR A 49 -6.08 -1.42 13.33
N ALA A 50 -6.08 -1.42 14.65
CA ALA A 50 -5.38 -2.41 15.47
C ALA A 50 -5.86 -3.83 15.14
N ALA A 51 -7.18 -4.05 15.05
CA ALA A 51 -7.76 -5.34 14.67
C ALA A 51 -7.35 -5.77 13.25
N LEU A 52 -7.31 -4.83 12.30
CA LEU A 52 -6.81 -5.10 10.94
C LEU A 52 -5.34 -5.52 10.96
N MET A 53 -4.51 -4.89 11.80
CA MET A 53 -3.09 -5.22 11.91
C MET A 53 -2.86 -6.62 12.51
N GLU A 54 -3.67 -7.04 13.46
CA GLU A 54 -3.60 -8.40 14.00
C GLU A 54 -3.87 -9.45 12.92
N GLN A 55 -4.78 -9.16 11.99
CA GLN A 55 -5.20 -10.08 10.92
C GLN A 55 -4.43 -9.87 9.61
N ILE A 56 -3.43 -9.03 9.57
CA ILE A 56 -2.82 -8.59 8.31
C ILE A 56 -2.23 -9.75 7.49
N ALA A 57 -1.63 -10.73 8.15
CA ALA A 57 -1.04 -11.89 7.50
C ALA A 57 -2.11 -12.79 6.87
N GLU A 58 -3.24 -12.99 7.55
CA GLU A 58 -4.35 -13.81 7.05
C GLU A 58 -5.11 -13.11 5.93
N SER A 59 -5.36 -11.81 6.09
CA SER A 59 -6.07 -10.99 5.10
C SER A 59 -5.31 -10.87 3.79
N HIS A 60 -4.00 -11.07 3.81
CA HIS A 60 -3.12 -10.99 2.64
C HIS A 60 -2.35 -12.30 2.42
N ALA A 61 -2.99 -13.43 2.67
CA ALA A 61 -2.40 -14.75 2.45
C ALA A 61 -2.56 -15.23 0.99
N PRO A 62 -1.53 -15.88 0.42
CA PRO A 62 -1.67 -16.51 -0.90
C PRO A 62 -2.79 -17.55 -0.94
N PRO A 63 -3.46 -17.77 -2.07
CA PRO A 63 -3.28 -17.09 -3.37
C PRO A 63 -4.08 -15.79 -3.53
N HIS A 64 -4.86 -15.39 -2.51
CA HIS A 64 -5.77 -14.23 -2.58
C HIS A 64 -5.11 -12.90 -2.26
N GLY A 65 -3.91 -12.92 -1.72
CA GLY A 65 -3.15 -11.75 -1.38
C GLY A 65 -1.70 -12.09 -1.04
N PHE A 66 -0.91 -11.06 -0.78
CA PHE A 66 0.48 -11.18 -0.35
C PHE A 66 1.00 -9.85 0.17
N ILE A 67 2.11 -9.90 0.88
CA ILE A 67 2.79 -8.72 1.45
C ILE A 67 4.21 -8.67 0.92
N ARG A 68 4.73 -7.45 0.73
CA ARG A 68 6.15 -7.18 0.46
C ARG A 68 6.71 -6.24 1.52
N LEU A 69 7.92 -6.53 1.94
CA LEU A 69 8.71 -5.75 2.89
C LEU A 69 10.01 -5.30 2.22
N ALA A 70 10.28 -4.01 2.24
CA ALA A 70 11.53 -3.44 1.75
C ALA A 70 12.54 -3.38 2.89
N MET A 71 13.69 -3.98 2.66
CA MET A 71 14.82 -4.02 3.58
C MET A 71 15.99 -3.23 3.01
N LEU A 72 16.58 -2.37 3.82
CA LEU A 72 17.84 -1.68 3.53
C LEU A 72 18.89 -2.19 4.52
N GLY A 73 19.75 -3.10 4.05
CA GLY A 73 20.54 -3.90 4.99
C GLY A 73 19.63 -4.72 5.90
N GLU A 74 19.72 -4.50 7.20
CA GLU A 74 18.89 -5.16 8.21
C GLU A 74 17.67 -4.32 8.64
N SER A 75 17.53 -3.10 8.13
CA SER A 75 16.43 -2.20 8.51
C SER A 75 15.23 -2.38 7.60
N SER A 76 14.05 -2.49 8.19
CA SER A 76 12.77 -2.47 7.48
C SER A 76 12.40 -1.02 7.15
N VAL A 77 12.29 -0.69 5.86
CA VAL A 77 12.16 0.70 5.38
C VAL A 77 10.90 0.98 4.58
N GLY A 78 10.12 -0.05 4.29
CA GLY A 78 8.87 0.14 3.55
C GLY A 78 8.09 -1.15 3.40
N CYS A 79 6.82 -1.02 3.05
CA CYS A 79 5.93 -2.16 2.82
C CYS A 79 4.90 -1.84 1.73
N GLY A 80 4.24 -2.86 1.28
CA GLY A 80 3.08 -2.81 0.41
C GLY A 80 2.40 -4.16 0.38
N MET A 81 1.12 -4.19 0.06
CA MET A 81 0.36 -5.43 0.09
C MET A 81 -0.74 -5.45 -0.94
N VAL A 82 -1.20 -6.64 -1.25
CA VAL A 82 -2.24 -6.92 -2.24
C VAL A 82 -3.28 -7.84 -1.63
N HIS A 83 -4.52 -7.61 -1.94
CA HIS A 83 -5.60 -8.57 -1.76
C HIS A 83 -6.47 -8.65 -3.01
N SER A 84 -7.14 -9.79 -3.19
CA SER A 84 -8.13 -9.96 -4.24
C SER A 84 -9.38 -9.15 -3.91
N LEU A 85 -9.75 -8.24 -4.79
CA LEU A 85 -10.95 -7.41 -4.64
C LEU A 85 -12.19 -8.09 -5.21
N SER A 86 -12.01 -8.73 -6.37
CA SER A 86 -12.99 -9.53 -7.09
C SER A 86 -12.25 -10.47 -8.03
N PRO A 87 -12.91 -11.46 -8.66
CA PRO A 87 -12.24 -12.35 -9.60
C PRO A 87 -11.46 -11.55 -10.67
N GLY A 88 -10.17 -11.83 -10.81
CA GLY A 88 -9.27 -11.17 -11.74
C GLY A 88 -8.79 -9.77 -11.33
N SER A 89 -9.32 -9.19 -10.27
CA SER A 89 -8.97 -7.83 -9.83
C SER A 89 -8.23 -7.85 -8.50
N ALA A 90 -6.99 -7.36 -8.49
CA ALA A 90 -6.20 -7.15 -7.29
C ALA A 90 -6.30 -5.69 -6.84
N GLU A 91 -6.23 -5.45 -5.54
CA GLU A 91 -6.08 -4.12 -4.98
C GLU A 91 -4.74 -4.02 -4.23
N ILE A 92 -3.94 -3.02 -4.59
CA ILE A 92 -2.72 -2.67 -3.85
C ILE A 92 -3.09 -1.69 -2.75
N LYS A 93 -2.62 -1.96 -1.54
CA LYS A 93 -2.86 -1.14 -0.34
C LYS A 93 -1.58 -0.92 0.45
N ARG A 94 -1.58 0.17 1.22
CA ARG A 94 -0.55 0.49 2.23
C ARG A 94 0.87 0.46 1.68
N VAL A 95 1.07 1.04 0.50
CA VAL A 95 2.42 1.28 -0.03
C VAL A 95 3.02 2.47 0.73
N TYR A 96 4.04 2.18 1.51
CA TYR A 96 4.68 3.17 2.36
C TYR A 96 6.19 2.95 2.41
N VAL A 97 6.95 4.03 2.38
CA VAL A 97 8.40 4.06 2.57
C VAL A 97 8.71 5.11 3.62
N THR A 98 9.59 4.77 4.57
CA THR A 98 9.98 5.69 5.65
C THR A 98 10.62 6.97 5.11
N ASP A 99 10.41 8.09 5.79
CA ASP A 99 10.92 9.41 5.36
C ASP A 99 12.44 9.42 5.18
N THR A 100 13.16 8.73 6.04
CA THR A 100 14.63 8.69 6.03
C THR A 100 15.22 7.95 4.83
N THR A 101 14.39 7.18 4.12
CA THR A 101 14.83 6.36 2.97
C THR A 101 14.11 6.70 1.67
N ARG A 102 13.39 7.82 1.64
CA ARG A 102 12.81 8.33 0.40
C ARG A 102 13.90 8.72 -0.59
N GLY A 103 13.63 8.52 -1.86
CA GLY A 103 14.55 8.84 -2.94
C GLY A 103 15.59 7.77 -3.27
N ILE A 104 15.66 6.66 -2.53
CA ILE A 104 16.56 5.53 -2.83
C ILE A 104 15.96 4.48 -3.76
N GLY A 105 14.73 4.69 -4.25
CA GLY A 105 14.05 3.77 -5.15
C GLY A 105 13.24 2.65 -4.46
N ALA A 106 13.09 2.68 -3.14
CA ALA A 106 12.36 1.64 -2.40
C ALA A 106 10.89 1.55 -2.82
N GLY A 107 10.22 2.67 -3.01
CA GLY A 107 8.83 2.70 -3.48
C GLY A 107 8.67 2.11 -4.87
N TYR A 108 9.57 2.42 -5.78
CA TYR A 108 9.60 1.85 -7.12
C TYR A 108 9.83 0.33 -7.08
N ALA A 109 10.81 -0.13 -6.31
CA ALA A 109 11.11 -1.55 -6.17
C ALA A 109 9.95 -2.34 -5.54
N LEU A 110 9.30 -1.78 -4.52
CA LEU A 110 8.08 -2.35 -3.92
C LEU A 110 6.99 -2.51 -4.97
N MET A 111 6.66 -1.45 -5.68
CA MET A 111 5.60 -1.48 -6.70
C MET A 111 5.92 -2.48 -7.81
N GLN A 112 7.15 -2.53 -8.30
CA GLN A 112 7.54 -3.52 -9.30
C GLN A 112 7.36 -4.95 -8.80
N SER A 113 7.75 -5.23 -7.54
CA SER A 113 7.57 -6.55 -6.94
C SER A 113 6.09 -6.92 -6.78
N LEU A 114 5.25 -5.96 -6.37
CA LEU A 114 3.80 -6.18 -6.24
C LEU A 114 3.17 -6.47 -7.60
N ILE A 115 3.50 -5.69 -8.62
CA ILE A 115 2.98 -5.86 -9.99
C ILE A 115 3.41 -7.23 -10.56
N ALA A 116 4.69 -7.58 -10.42
CA ALA A 116 5.22 -8.85 -10.93
C ALA A 116 4.52 -10.05 -10.29
N GLU A 117 4.27 -10.02 -8.99
CA GLU A 117 3.56 -11.09 -8.30
C GLU A 117 2.08 -11.15 -8.69
N CYS A 118 1.41 -10.02 -8.91
CA CYS A 118 0.06 -10.00 -9.45
C CYS A 118 -0.03 -10.70 -10.82
N ARG A 119 0.95 -10.47 -11.69
CA ARG A 119 1.04 -11.18 -12.98
C ARG A 119 1.25 -12.68 -12.78
N ARG A 120 2.14 -13.06 -11.89
CA ARG A 120 2.40 -14.48 -11.58
C ARG A 120 1.16 -15.20 -11.05
N LEU A 121 0.33 -14.51 -10.27
CA LEU A 121 -0.92 -15.01 -9.73
C LEU A 121 -2.11 -14.91 -10.71
N HIS A 122 -1.85 -14.49 -11.95
CA HIS A 122 -2.84 -14.38 -13.02
C HIS A 122 -3.99 -13.41 -12.75
N PHE A 123 -3.74 -12.35 -11.98
CA PHE A 123 -4.67 -11.23 -11.95
C PHE A 123 -4.71 -10.54 -13.32
N GLU A 124 -5.85 -10.06 -13.70
CA GLU A 124 -6.06 -9.38 -15.00
C GLU A 124 -5.81 -7.87 -14.89
N ARG A 125 -6.02 -7.32 -13.69
CA ARG A 125 -5.83 -5.89 -13.42
C ARG A 125 -5.49 -5.62 -11.96
N ILE A 126 -4.88 -4.47 -11.74
CA ILE A 126 -4.61 -3.92 -10.42
C ILE A 126 -5.37 -2.61 -10.27
N LEU A 127 -6.04 -2.46 -9.15
CA LEU A 127 -6.73 -1.23 -8.72
C LEU A 127 -6.04 -0.68 -7.48
N MET A 128 -6.03 0.64 -7.34
CA MET A 128 -5.55 1.29 -6.12
C MET A 128 -6.08 2.71 -6.02
N ASP A 129 -6.11 3.23 -4.80
CA ASP A 129 -6.42 4.62 -4.53
C ASP A 129 -5.30 5.31 -3.76
N THR A 130 -5.31 6.63 -3.77
CA THR A 130 -4.42 7.47 -2.98
C THR A 130 -5.06 8.82 -2.71
N SER A 131 -4.61 9.49 -1.66
CA SER A 131 -5.08 10.84 -1.33
C SER A 131 -4.44 11.88 -2.26
N LYS A 132 -5.20 12.91 -2.63
CA LYS A 132 -4.71 14.01 -3.49
C LYS A 132 -3.40 14.65 -3.05
N PRO A 133 -3.11 14.89 -1.75
CA PRO A 133 -1.84 15.48 -1.35
C PRO A 133 -0.62 14.58 -1.59
N LEU A 134 -0.79 13.30 -1.83
CA LEU A 134 0.32 12.35 -2.06
C LEU A 134 0.85 12.41 -3.50
N VAL A 135 1.38 13.56 -3.90
CA VAL A 135 1.79 13.85 -5.28
C VAL A 135 2.94 12.94 -5.76
N ALA A 136 3.90 12.63 -4.89
CA ALA A 136 5.02 11.75 -5.24
C ALA A 136 4.55 10.32 -5.55
N ALA A 137 3.58 9.80 -4.78
CA ALA A 137 2.97 8.51 -5.04
C ALA A 137 2.23 8.50 -6.39
N GLN A 138 1.47 9.53 -6.69
CA GLN A 138 0.75 9.67 -7.96
C GLN A 138 1.71 9.65 -9.16
N ARG A 139 2.81 10.39 -9.07
CA ARG A 139 3.85 10.40 -10.12
C ARG A 139 4.48 9.02 -10.31
N LEU A 140 4.75 8.32 -9.22
CA LEU A 140 5.29 6.95 -9.27
C LEU A 140 4.31 6.01 -10.00
N TYR A 141 3.03 6.04 -9.65
CA TYR A 141 2.03 5.16 -10.26
C TYR A 141 1.86 5.43 -11.75
N LEU A 142 1.78 6.69 -12.15
CA LEU A 142 1.72 7.06 -13.56
C LEU A 142 2.98 6.62 -14.32
N SER A 143 4.16 6.76 -13.72
CA SER A 143 5.43 6.32 -14.33
C SER A 143 5.52 4.81 -14.53
N LEU A 144 4.81 4.04 -13.70
CA LEU A 144 4.75 2.58 -13.79
C LEU A 144 3.71 2.08 -14.81
N GLY A 145 2.90 2.97 -15.37
CA GLY A 145 1.89 2.64 -16.36
C GLY A 145 0.46 2.52 -15.81
N PHE A 146 0.24 2.89 -14.56
CA PHE A 146 -1.12 3.07 -14.05
C PHE A 146 -1.77 4.28 -14.74
N ARG A 147 -3.08 4.21 -14.92
CA ARG A 147 -3.88 5.31 -15.45
C ARG A 147 -4.93 5.73 -14.42
N LEU A 148 -5.28 6.99 -14.42
CA LEU A 148 -6.39 7.52 -13.64
C LEU A 148 -7.72 6.93 -14.12
N ARG A 149 -8.61 6.70 -13.17
CA ARG A 149 -9.98 6.25 -13.41
C ARG A 149 -10.93 6.81 -12.35
N GLY A 150 -12.20 6.56 -12.52
CA GLY A 150 -13.20 6.83 -11.49
C GLY A 150 -13.16 5.81 -10.33
N PRO A 151 -13.95 6.04 -9.26
CA PRO A 151 -14.07 5.13 -8.14
C PRO A 151 -14.44 3.71 -8.57
N TYR A 152 -13.83 2.72 -7.96
CA TYR A 152 -14.15 1.29 -8.16
C TYR A 152 -14.86 0.67 -6.96
N GLN A 153 -15.13 1.46 -5.92
CA GLN A 153 -15.90 1.12 -4.74
C GLN A 153 -16.76 2.32 -4.34
N PRO A 154 -17.85 2.12 -3.58
CA PRO A 154 -18.62 3.24 -3.03
C PRO A 154 -17.73 4.19 -2.22
N VAL A 155 -17.87 5.48 -2.47
CA VAL A 155 -17.11 6.53 -1.78
C VAL A 155 -18.05 7.21 -0.79
N PRO A 156 -17.70 7.24 0.51
CA PRO A 156 -18.46 8.02 1.48
C PRO A 156 -18.45 9.51 1.11
N PRO A 157 -19.55 10.24 1.37
CA PRO A 157 -19.65 11.67 1.05
C PRO A 157 -18.48 12.50 1.58
N GLU A 158 -17.97 12.15 2.75
CA GLU A 158 -16.88 12.85 3.44
C GLU A 158 -15.55 12.78 2.66
N ALA A 159 -15.35 11.73 1.86
CA ALA A 159 -14.14 11.53 1.05
C ALA A 159 -14.33 11.91 -0.42
N GLU A 160 -15.52 12.33 -0.82
CA GLU A 160 -15.82 12.66 -2.21
C GLU A 160 -14.86 13.74 -2.74
N GLY A 161 -14.22 13.46 -3.88
CA GLY A 161 -13.29 14.38 -4.52
C GLY A 161 -11.90 14.47 -3.87
N HIS A 162 -11.62 13.75 -2.78
CA HIS A 162 -10.33 13.76 -2.09
C HIS A 162 -9.39 12.61 -2.49
N LEU A 163 -9.95 11.51 -3.00
CA LEU A 163 -9.20 10.35 -3.45
C LEU A 163 -9.02 10.34 -4.97
N LEU A 164 -7.89 9.83 -5.40
CA LEU A 164 -7.60 9.52 -6.79
C LEU A 164 -7.51 8.00 -6.97
N TYR A 165 -8.04 7.51 -8.07
CA TYR A 165 -8.14 6.09 -8.36
C TYR A 165 -7.32 5.73 -9.58
N PHE A 166 -6.63 4.61 -9.51
CA PHE A 166 -5.71 4.14 -10.54
C PHE A 166 -5.99 2.70 -10.92
N GLU A 167 -5.72 2.37 -12.16
CA GLU A 167 -5.84 1.03 -12.71
C GLU A 167 -4.65 0.70 -13.61
N MET A 168 -4.21 -0.54 -13.55
CA MET A 168 -3.29 -1.14 -14.51
C MET A 168 -3.88 -2.44 -15.03
N THR A 169 -3.96 -2.59 -16.34
CA THR A 169 -4.23 -3.88 -17.00
C THR A 169 -2.93 -4.68 -17.06
N LEU A 170 -2.99 -5.94 -16.66
CA LEU A 170 -1.80 -6.81 -16.58
C LEU A 170 -1.59 -7.65 -17.85
#